data_cfc96e6f2d4e2864300939b30b13bceb
#
_entry.id   cfc96e6f2d4e2864300939b30b13bceb
#
_cell.length_a   1.000
_cell.length_b   1.000
_cell.length_c   1.000
_cell.angle_alpha   90.00
_cell.angle_beta   90.00
_cell.angle_gamma   90.00
#
_symmetry.space_group_name_H-M   'P 1'
#
loop_
_entity.id
_entity.type
_entity.pdbx_description
1 polymer ?
#
loop_
_entity_poly.entity_id
_entity_poly.type
_entity_poly.pdbx_seq_one_letter_code
_entity_poly.pdbx_strand_id
1 'polypeptide(L)'
;KGKGTGENDLGSASVSYSKIIGQHYILPYAYYSKPNARNNTDDSITRGLGFSNNYIVDKNSSATYGFSYATTIYDKVIRNEEENPEKKNSETYTGSVGYNYTLSNVNLISSKITYTNKNAVEDFNSYSGPGLDISYTRAFSFGNLKLSRNFYRNIYDKRNPFFNRSVDRIDRNKVSTVQLTGKINQMLPFFKKVDPKSRIYYSIKHTETDTYSNMTNYNTLRKNTSFNIIKRFSLYE
;
A
#
# COMPACT_ATOMS: atom_id res chain seq x y z
N LYS A 1 -2.32 28.63 18.95
CA LYS A 1 -2.68 27.30 19.55
C LYS A 1 -2.92 26.35 18.40
N GLY A 2 -1.91 25.53 18.05
CA GLY A 2 -2.05 24.45 17.09
C GLY A 2 -3.02 23.42 17.64
N LYS A 3 -4.14 23.19 16.95
CA LYS A 3 -5.04 22.08 17.25
C LYS A 3 -4.39 20.81 16.76
N GLY A 4 -4.36 19.82 17.64
CA GLY A 4 -3.69 18.58 17.50
C GLY A 4 -4.08 17.76 16.25
N THR A 5 -3.17 16.94 15.88
CA THR A 5 -3.28 15.85 14.90
C THR A 5 -4.58 15.08 15.12
N GLY A 6 -5.44 15.06 14.10
CA GLY A 6 -6.66 14.28 14.15
C GLY A 6 -6.33 12.79 14.35
N GLU A 7 -6.93 12.18 15.36
CA GLU A 7 -6.92 10.74 15.53
C GLU A 7 -7.78 10.14 14.42
N ASN A 8 -7.19 9.23 13.63
CA ASN A 8 -7.88 8.48 12.60
C ASN A 8 -8.14 7.06 13.11
N ASP A 9 -9.40 6.69 13.22
CA ASP A 9 -9.80 5.31 13.41
C ASP A 9 -9.89 4.62 12.05
N LEU A 10 -9.17 3.53 11.84
CA LEU A 10 -9.23 2.75 10.61
C LEU A 10 -9.97 1.44 10.85
N GLY A 11 -11.19 1.35 10.34
CA GLY A 11 -11.92 0.08 10.20
C GLY A 11 -11.52 -0.59 8.89
N SER A 12 -10.96 -1.80 8.95
CA SER A 12 -10.67 -2.57 7.75
C SER A 12 -10.99 -4.05 7.94
N ALA A 13 -11.44 -4.69 6.86
CA ALA A 13 -11.67 -6.13 6.80
C ALA A 13 -11.18 -6.65 5.46
N SER A 14 -10.63 -7.85 5.45
CA SER A 14 -10.26 -8.53 4.21
C SER A 14 -10.51 -10.02 4.31
N VAL A 15 -10.86 -10.62 3.18
CA VAL A 15 -10.97 -12.06 3.01
C VAL A 15 -10.14 -12.47 1.81
N SER A 16 -9.41 -13.56 1.93
CA SER A 16 -8.65 -14.13 0.84
C SER A 16 -8.72 -15.65 0.88
N TYR A 17 -8.63 -16.25 -0.29
CA TYR A 17 -8.56 -17.70 -0.46
C TYR A 17 -7.31 -18.03 -1.27
N SER A 18 -6.50 -18.95 -0.78
CA SER A 18 -5.29 -19.38 -1.50
C SER A 18 -5.43 -20.80 -2.03
N LYS A 19 -4.98 -21.01 -3.28
CA LYS A 19 -4.95 -22.34 -3.91
C LYS A 19 -3.67 -22.52 -4.71
N ILE A 20 -3.09 -23.70 -4.59
CA ILE A 20 -1.95 -24.13 -5.41
C ILE A 20 -2.47 -25.04 -6.51
N ILE A 21 -2.14 -24.73 -7.77
CA ILE A 21 -2.46 -25.52 -8.96
C ILE A 21 -1.17 -25.64 -9.79
N GLY A 22 -0.53 -26.79 -9.73
CA GLY A 22 0.79 -26.98 -10.34
C GLY A 22 1.81 -26.00 -9.79
N GLN A 23 2.40 -25.18 -10.66
CA GLN A 23 3.38 -24.14 -10.29
C GLN A 23 2.74 -22.77 -9.94
N HIS A 24 1.41 -22.68 -9.94
CA HIS A 24 0.68 -21.46 -9.65
C HIS A 24 0.21 -21.42 -8.21
N TYR A 25 0.50 -20.32 -7.52
CA TYR A 25 -0.11 -19.97 -6.25
C TYR A 25 -1.09 -18.81 -6.49
N ILE A 26 -2.38 -19.12 -6.50
CA ILE A 26 -3.46 -18.19 -6.84
C ILE A 26 -4.09 -17.68 -5.56
N LEU A 27 -4.27 -16.37 -5.44
CA LEU A 27 -4.84 -15.70 -4.28
C LEU A 27 -5.90 -14.66 -4.72
N PRO A 28 -7.17 -15.06 -4.92
CA PRO A 28 -8.27 -14.11 -4.98
C PRO A 28 -8.50 -13.49 -3.59
N TYR A 29 -8.88 -12.22 -3.57
CA TYR A 29 -9.15 -11.49 -2.35
C TYR A 29 -10.22 -10.43 -2.54
N ALA A 30 -10.88 -10.08 -1.44
CA ALA A 30 -11.74 -8.91 -1.33
C ALA A 30 -11.40 -8.14 -0.05
N TYR A 31 -11.60 -6.84 -0.08
CA TYR A 31 -11.33 -6.00 1.06
C TYR A 31 -12.32 -4.85 1.19
N TYR A 32 -12.42 -4.36 2.42
CA TYR A 32 -13.18 -3.19 2.81
C TYR A 32 -12.30 -2.33 3.71
N SER A 33 -12.33 -1.02 3.52
CA SER A 33 -11.61 -0.06 4.36
C SER A 33 -12.46 1.19 4.55
N LYS A 34 -12.60 1.61 5.80
CA LYS A 34 -13.25 2.85 6.18
C LYS A 34 -12.34 3.61 7.13
N PRO A 35 -11.51 4.55 6.64
CA PRO A 35 -10.84 5.50 7.50
C PRO A 35 -11.88 6.44 8.11
N ASN A 36 -11.85 6.63 9.42
CA ASN A 36 -12.73 7.51 10.15
C ASN A 36 -11.88 8.67 10.66
N ALA A 37 -11.94 9.80 9.97
CA ALA A 37 -11.18 10.99 10.34
C ALA A 37 -12.06 11.88 11.23
N ARG A 38 -11.76 11.97 12.52
CA ARG A 38 -12.57 12.68 13.53
C ARG A 38 -12.84 14.16 13.23
N ASN A 39 -12.19 14.76 12.26
CA ASN A 39 -12.35 16.19 11.91
C ASN A 39 -12.25 16.46 10.42
N ASN A 40 -12.52 15.49 9.54
CA ASN A 40 -12.13 15.63 8.16
C ASN A 40 -13.27 15.43 7.16
N THR A 41 -13.21 16.26 6.15
CA THR A 41 -14.02 16.27 4.95
C THR A 41 -13.75 15.10 4.00
N ASP A 42 -12.86 14.16 4.35
CA ASP A 42 -12.38 13.10 3.47
C ASP A 42 -12.67 11.68 3.99
N ASP A 43 -13.70 11.52 4.81
CA ASP A 43 -14.19 10.19 5.17
C ASP A 43 -14.65 9.45 3.93
N SER A 44 -14.15 8.25 3.74
CA SER A 44 -14.46 7.45 2.56
C SER A 44 -14.60 5.98 2.89
N ILE A 45 -15.36 5.28 2.05
CA ILE A 45 -15.45 3.83 2.07
C ILE A 45 -14.81 3.31 0.81
N THR A 46 -13.81 2.44 0.95
CA THR A 46 -13.21 1.73 -0.19
C THR A 46 -13.56 0.25 -0.11
N ARG A 47 -14.08 -0.29 -1.21
CA ARG A 47 -14.35 -1.72 -1.39
C ARG A 47 -13.59 -2.18 -2.61
N GLY A 48 -12.96 -3.34 -2.52
CA GLY A 48 -12.18 -3.85 -3.63
C GLY A 48 -12.17 -5.36 -3.70
N LEU A 49 -11.92 -5.85 -4.88
CA LEU A 49 -11.67 -7.25 -5.16
C LEU A 49 -10.46 -7.36 -6.10
N GLY A 50 -9.82 -8.51 -6.08
CA GLY A 50 -8.70 -8.75 -6.97
C GLY A 50 -8.21 -10.17 -6.90
N PHE A 51 -7.21 -10.45 -7.69
CA PHE A 51 -6.44 -11.67 -7.59
C PHE A 51 -4.96 -11.36 -7.76
N SER A 52 -4.14 -12.17 -7.15
CA SER A 52 -2.72 -12.26 -7.47
C SER A 52 -2.35 -13.71 -7.73
N ASN A 53 -1.39 -13.92 -8.60
CA ASN A 53 -0.79 -15.20 -8.85
C ASN A 53 0.72 -15.11 -8.73
N ASN A 54 1.33 -16.13 -8.14
CA ASN A 54 2.77 -16.34 -8.15
C ASN A 54 3.04 -17.66 -8.90
N TYR A 55 3.69 -17.54 -10.05
CA TYR A 55 4.11 -18.67 -10.87
C TYR A 55 5.56 -19.02 -10.55
N ILE A 56 5.81 -20.22 -10.09
CA ILE A 56 7.15 -20.71 -9.78
C ILE A 56 7.84 -21.08 -11.10
N VAL A 57 8.83 -20.29 -11.52
CA VAL A 57 9.60 -20.54 -12.75
C VAL A 57 10.63 -21.62 -12.49
N ASP A 58 11.38 -21.49 -11.41
CA ASP A 58 12.36 -22.45 -10.94
C ASP A 58 12.58 -22.31 -9.42
N LYS A 59 13.57 -23.05 -8.86
CA LYS A 59 13.88 -23.04 -7.41
C LYS A 59 14.28 -21.66 -6.85
N ASN A 60 14.73 -20.74 -7.69
CA ASN A 60 15.23 -19.44 -7.30
C ASN A 60 14.34 -18.30 -7.78
N SER A 61 13.39 -18.56 -8.67
CA SER A 61 12.67 -17.48 -9.33
C SER A 61 11.17 -17.74 -9.45
N SER A 62 10.41 -16.66 -9.38
CA SER A 62 8.97 -16.68 -9.64
C SER A 62 8.52 -15.42 -10.36
N ALA A 63 7.53 -15.56 -11.22
CA ALA A 63 6.81 -14.46 -11.85
C ALA A 63 5.51 -14.20 -11.11
N THR A 64 5.16 -12.94 -10.90
CA THR A 64 3.90 -12.54 -10.28
C THR A 64 3.06 -11.77 -11.27
N TYR A 65 1.76 -11.96 -11.24
CA TYR A 65 0.82 -11.11 -11.95
C TYR A 65 -0.48 -10.99 -11.17
N GLY A 66 -1.17 -9.90 -11.37
CA GLY A 66 -2.40 -9.65 -10.63
C GLY A 66 -3.20 -8.50 -11.22
N PHE A 67 -4.43 -8.47 -10.78
CA PHE A 67 -5.39 -7.43 -11.13
C PHE A 67 -6.21 -7.10 -9.90
N SER A 68 -6.57 -5.83 -9.73
CA SER A 68 -7.51 -5.38 -8.72
C SER A 68 -8.45 -4.33 -9.25
N TYR A 69 -9.67 -4.35 -8.72
CA TYR A 69 -10.69 -3.35 -8.90
C TYR A 69 -11.14 -2.83 -7.54
N ALA A 70 -11.31 -1.53 -7.40
CA ALA A 70 -11.79 -0.92 -6.18
C ALA A 70 -12.74 0.25 -6.49
N THR A 71 -13.75 0.41 -5.65
CA THR A 71 -14.60 1.61 -5.61
C THR A 71 -14.33 2.37 -4.33
N THR A 72 -14.24 3.69 -4.43
CA THR A 72 -14.12 4.59 -3.28
C THR A 72 -15.29 5.57 -3.31
N ILE A 73 -16.04 5.61 -2.21
CA ILE A 73 -17.21 6.48 -2.03
C ILE A 73 -16.88 7.38 -0.85
N TYR A 74 -16.99 8.69 -1.03
CA TYR A 74 -16.75 9.69 0.00
C TYR A 74 -18.07 10.00 0.72
N ASP A 75 -18.02 10.03 2.06
CA ASP A 75 -19.18 10.39 2.88
C ASP A 75 -19.45 11.90 2.74
N LYS A 76 -20.73 12.28 2.79
CA LYS A 76 -21.14 13.68 2.79
C LYS A 76 -20.65 14.34 4.06
N VAL A 77 -19.75 15.29 3.95
CA VAL A 77 -19.37 16.12 5.08
C VAL A 77 -20.14 17.42 5.04
N ILE A 78 -20.86 17.67 6.12
CA ILE A 78 -21.55 18.93 6.40
C ILE A 78 -20.51 20.00 6.76
N ARG A 79 -19.79 20.51 5.76
CA ARG A 79 -19.01 21.74 5.88
C ARG A 79 -19.13 22.53 4.60
N ASN A 80 -19.95 23.56 4.63
CA ASN A 80 -20.25 24.51 3.58
C ASN A 80 -20.97 23.90 2.36
N GLU A 81 -22.08 24.46 2.01
CA GLU A 81 -23.02 24.05 0.96
C GLU A 81 -22.44 23.95 -0.47
N GLU A 82 -21.15 24.23 -0.65
CA GLU A 82 -20.47 24.30 -1.95
C GLU A 82 -19.61 23.08 -2.31
N GLU A 83 -19.25 22.19 -1.38
CA GLU A 83 -18.47 21.00 -1.68
C GLU A 83 -19.34 19.75 -1.79
N ASN A 84 -19.51 19.26 -3.02
CA ASN A 84 -20.16 17.98 -3.27
C ASN A 84 -19.12 16.82 -3.19
N PRO A 85 -19.10 16.03 -2.10
CA PRO A 85 -18.13 14.94 -1.93
C PRO A 85 -18.31 13.81 -2.95
N GLU A 86 -19.50 13.65 -3.56
CA GLU A 86 -19.76 12.67 -4.63
C GLU A 86 -18.82 12.85 -5.83
N LYS A 87 -18.33 14.08 -6.04
CA LYS A 87 -17.36 14.39 -7.09
C LYS A 87 -16.03 13.65 -6.96
N LYS A 88 -15.66 13.24 -5.76
CA LYS A 88 -14.45 12.46 -5.48
C LYS A 88 -14.64 10.95 -5.62
N ASN A 89 -15.89 10.47 -5.70
CA ASN A 89 -16.18 9.05 -5.88
C ASN A 89 -15.45 8.52 -7.11
N SER A 90 -14.88 7.33 -6.99
CA SER A 90 -14.05 6.82 -8.06
C SER A 90 -14.02 5.29 -8.11
N GLU A 91 -13.71 4.80 -9.30
CA GLU A 91 -13.35 3.42 -9.59
C GLU A 91 -11.87 3.35 -9.93
N THR A 92 -11.19 2.36 -9.43
CA THR A 92 -9.75 2.18 -9.69
C THR A 92 -9.47 0.76 -10.15
N TYR A 93 -8.79 0.66 -11.27
CA TYR A 93 -8.32 -0.58 -11.87
C TYR A 93 -6.79 -0.61 -11.79
N THR A 94 -6.21 -1.72 -11.34
CA THR A 94 -4.76 -1.87 -11.29
C THR A 94 -4.35 -3.24 -11.82
N GLY A 95 -3.54 -3.25 -12.85
CA GLY A 95 -2.86 -4.42 -13.36
C GLY A 95 -1.40 -4.45 -12.91
N SER A 96 -0.83 -5.63 -12.69
CA SER A 96 0.57 -5.76 -12.30
C SER A 96 1.23 -7.01 -12.84
N VAL A 97 2.53 -6.89 -13.16
CA VAL A 97 3.43 -8.00 -13.49
C VAL A 97 4.73 -7.78 -12.74
N GLY A 98 5.29 -8.83 -12.19
CA GLY A 98 6.53 -8.75 -11.41
C GLY A 98 7.36 -10.01 -11.50
N TYR A 99 8.57 -9.91 -10.97
CA TYR A 99 9.52 -10.99 -10.93
C TYR A 99 10.29 -10.96 -9.59
N ASN A 100 10.43 -12.13 -8.99
CA ASN A 100 11.17 -12.35 -7.77
C ASN A 100 12.35 -13.27 -8.08
N TYR A 101 13.53 -12.90 -7.57
CA TYR A 101 14.73 -13.70 -7.72
C TYR A 101 15.47 -13.86 -6.38
N THR A 102 15.66 -15.09 -5.97
CA THR A 102 16.38 -15.47 -4.76
C THR A 102 17.87 -15.61 -5.09
N LEU A 103 18.66 -14.59 -4.73
CA LEU A 103 20.11 -14.59 -4.94
C LEU A 103 20.83 -15.64 -4.07
N SER A 104 20.29 -15.89 -2.88
CA SER A 104 20.78 -16.87 -1.92
C SER A 104 19.69 -17.18 -0.91
N ASN A 105 19.87 -18.18 -0.05
CA ASN A 105 18.91 -18.56 0.99
C ASN A 105 18.46 -17.40 1.91
N VAL A 106 19.18 -16.29 1.89
CA VAL A 106 18.91 -15.12 2.75
C VAL A 106 18.63 -13.83 1.98
N ASN A 107 18.80 -13.81 0.66
CA ASN A 107 18.68 -12.59 -0.15
C ASN A 107 17.64 -12.76 -1.26
N LEU A 108 16.66 -11.86 -1.32
CA LEU A 108 15.61 -11.81 -2.32
C LEU A 108 15.57 -10.43 -2.98
N ILE A 109 15.53 -10.39 -4.30
CA ILE A 109 15.21 -9.19 -5.09
C ILE A 109 13.83 -9.38 -5.70
N SER A 110 13.02 -8.32 -5.66
CA SER A 110 11.71 -8.29 -6.32
C SER A 110 11.57 -7.03 -7.13
N SER A 111 10.98 -7.17 -8.32
CA SER A 111 10.59 -6.05 -9.17
C SER A 111 9.15 -6.23 -9.62
N LYS A 112 8.39 -5.15 -9.76
CA LYS A 112 7.00 -5.18 -10.20
C LYS A 112 6.67 -3.92 -10.98
N ILE A 113 6.07 -4.09 -12.13
CA ILE A 113 5.49 -3.03 -12.93
C ILE A 113 3.98 -3.05 -12.68
N THR A 114 3.39 -1.88 -12.51
CA THR A 114 1.96 -1.70 -12.34
C THR A 114 1.44 -0.68 -13.35
N TYR A 115 0.18 -0.80 -13.70
CA TYR A 115 -0.55 0.25 -14.40
C TYR A 115 -1.86 0.47 -13.66
N THR A 116 -2.11 1.71 -13.27
CA THR A 116 -3.32 2.12 -12.56
C THR A 116 -4.14 3.05 -13.44
N ASN A 117 -5.45 2.81 -13.47
CA ASN A 117 -6.44 3.72 -14.05
C ASN A 117 -7.49 4.01 -12.97
N LYS A 118 -7.65 5.27 -12.64
CA LYS A 118 -8.65 5.79 -11.71
C LYS A 118 -9.62 6.68 -12.45
N ASN A 119 -10.90 6.27 -12.49
CA ASN A 119 -12.00 7.05 -13.04
C ASN A 119 -12.78 7.66 -11.87
N ALA A 120 -12.77 8.96 -11.74
CA ALA A 120 -13.54 9.70 -10.74
C ALA A 120 -14.74 10.38 -11.38
N VAL A 121 -15.77 10.65 -10.58
CA VAL A 121 -16.96 11.40 -11.04
C VAL A 121 -16.57 12.77 -11.59
N GLU A 122 -15.63 13.45 -10.95
CA GLU A 122 -14.98 14.64 -11.50
C GLU A 122 -13.71 14.25 -12.25
N ASP A 123 -13.71 14.44 -13.55
CA ASP A 123 -12.62 14.03 -14.45
C ASP A 123 -11.23 14.58 -14.08
N PHE A 124 -11.15 15.76 -13.45
CA PHE A 124 -9.87 16.31 -12.99
C PHE A 124 -9.25 15.55 -11.80
N ASN A 125 -10.02 14.64 -11.19
CA ASN A 125 -9.56 13.69 -10.17
C ASN A 125 -9.25 12.30 -10.78
N SER A 126 -9.57 12.10 -12.06
CA SER A 126 -9.25 10.90 -12.82
C SER A 126 -7.80 10.94 -13.27
N TYR A 127 -7.12 9.82 -13.20
CA TYR A 127 -5.75 9.70 -13.69
C TYR A 127 -5.43 8.28 -14.13
N SER A 128 -4.42 8.16 -14.96
CA SER A 128 -3.80 6.88 -15.27
C SER A 128 -2.29 6.98 -15.22
N GLY A 129 -1.62 5.84 -15.08
CA GLY A 129 -0.18 5.85 -15.15
C GLY A 129 0.53 4.57 -14.71
N PRO A 130 1.79 4.44 -15.13
CA PRO A 130 2.65 3.33 -14.76
C PRO A 130 3.26 3.52 -13.37
N GLY A 131 3.60 2.38 -12.75
CA GLY A 131 4.40 2.30 -11.55
C GLY A 131 5.50 1.25 -11.68
N LEU A 132 6.57 1.44 -10.95
CA LEU A 132 7.69 0.50 -10.82
C LEU A 132 8.03 0.34 -9.35
N ASP A 133 7.95 -0.87 -8.85
CA ASP A 133 8.34 -1.26 -7.49
C ASP A 133 9.60 -2.11 -7.55
N ILE A 134 10.62 -1.74 -6.78
CA ILE A 134 11.86 -2.52 -6.64
C ILE A 134 12.09 -2.73 -5.15
N SER A 135 12.39 -3.95 -4.75
CA SER A 135 12.75 -4.24 -3.36
C SER A 135 13.86 -5.29 -3.24
N TYR A 136 14.61 -5.13 -2.16
CA TYR A 136 15.60 -6.09 -1.70
C TYR A 136 15.25 -6.50 -0.28
N THR A 137 15.24 -7.80 -0.02
CA THR A 137 14.98 -8.36 1.31
C THR A 137 16.16 -9.23 1.71
N ARG A 138 16.66 -9.03 2.92
CA ARG A 138 17.70 -9.88 3.52
C ARG A 138 17.22 -10.46 4.85
N ALA A 139 17.33 -11.77 4.98
CA ALA A 139 17.09 -12.47 6.23
C ALA A 139 18.34 -12.46 7.12
N PHE A 140 18.13 -12.16 8.40
CA PHE A 140 19.10 -12.23 9.48
C PHE A 140 18.60 -13.21 10.55
N SER A 141 19.45 -13.59 11.48
CA SER A 141 19.07 -14.45 12.61
C SER A 141 17.97 -13.83 13.50
N PHE A 142 17.86 -12.50 13.54
CA PHE A 142 16.90 -11.75 14.34
C PHE A 142 15.68 -11.25 13.56
N GLY A 143 15.67 -11.38 12.22
CA GLY A 143 14.54 -10.93 11.40
C GLY A 143 14.90 -10.63 9.96
N ASN A 144 13.98 -9.99 9.25
CA ASN A 144 14.12 -9.63 7.85
C ASN A 144 14.18 -8.12 7.68
N LEU A 145 15.22 -7.64 7.00
CA LEU A 145 15.34 -6.25 6.55
C LEU A 145 14.85 -6.17 5.10
N LYS A 146 13.86 -5.34 4.84
CA LYS A 146 13.37 -5.01 3.50
C LYS A 146 13.65 -3.54 3.19
N LEU A 147 14.31 -3.32 2.07
CA LEU A 147 14.49 -2.01 1.44
C LEU A 147 13.63 -1.99 0.20
N SER A 148 12.82 -0.95 -0.01
CA SER A 148 12.04 -0.83 -1.23
C SER A 148 11.98 0.60 -1.73
N ARG A 149 11.86 0.73 -3.05
CA ARG A 149 11.65 2.00 -3.72
C ARG A 149 10.61 1.83 -4.81
N ASN A 150 9.61 2.69 -4.75
CA ASN A 150 8.47 2.65 -5.64
C ASN A 150 8.39 3.99 -6.37
N PHE A 151 8.14 3.95 -7.67
CA PHE A 151 7.99 5.11 -8.54
C PHE A 151 6.62 5.01 -9.22
N TYR A 152 5.81 6.06 -9.11
CA TYR A 152 4.51 6.13 -9.77
C TYR A 152 4.42 7.43 -10.54
N ARG A 153 3.81 7.36 -11.72
CA ARG A 153 3.48 8.55 -12.51
C ARG A 153 1.98 8.57 -12.73
N ASN A 154 1.32 9.62 -12.24
CA ASN A 154 -0.11 9.84 -12.45
C ASN A 154 -0.28 10.97 -13.46
N ILE A 155 -0.93 10.66 -14.56
CA ILE A 155 -1.28 11.61 -15.63
C ILE A 155 -2.77 11.84 -15.51
N TYR A 156 -3.17 13.07 -15.18
CA TYR A 156 -4.57 13.40 -14.95
C TYR A 156 -5.27 13.71 -16.28
N ASP A 157 -6.50 13.23 -16.42
CA ASP A 157 -7.24 13.24 -17.68
C ASP A 157 -7.71 14.65 -18.07
N LYS A 158 -8.01 15.50 -17.09
CA LYS A 158 -8.45 16.87 -17.33
C LYS A 158 -7.78 17.86 -16.40
N ARG A 159 -7.75 19.10 -16.86
CA ARG A 159 -7.21 20.25 -16.13
C ARG A 159 -8.08 20.54 -14.91
N ASN A 160 -7.40 20.78 -13.78
CA ASN A 160 -8.12 21.22 -12.59
C ASN A 160 -8.59 22.69 -12.77
N PRO A 161 -9.91 22.96 -12.77
CA PRO A 161 -10.44 24.28 -13.03
C PRO A 161 -10.09 25.32 -11.94
N PHE A 162 -9.72 24.85 -10.72
CA PHE A 162 -9.46 25.74 -9.60
C PHE A 162 -8.02 26.29 -9.56
N PHE A 163 -7.03 25.58 -10.14
CA PHE A 163 -5.64 25.94 -9.95
C PHE A 163 -4.92 26.41 -11.22
N ASN A 164 -5.10 25.71 -12.33
CA ASN A 164 -4.48 26.10 -13.60
C ASN A 164 -5.25 25.52 -14.77
N ARG A 165 -5.78 26.39 -15.60
CA ARG A 165 -6.60 26.02 -16.77
C ARG A 165 -5.78 25.69 -18.02
N SER A 166 -4.46 25.91 -18.01
CA SER A 166 -3.62 25.82 -19.22
C SER A 166 -2.79 24.55 -19.32
N VAL A 167 -2.61 23.77 -18.22
CA VAL A 167 -1.69 22.63 -18.18
C VAL A 167 -2.34 21.41 -17.55
N ASP A 168 -2.17 20.23 -18.15
CA ASP A 168 -2.57 18.97 -17.56
C ASP A 168 -1.66 18.60 -16.38
N ARG A 169 -2.24 18.12 -15.30
CA ARG A 169 -1.49 17.75 -14.10
C ARG A 169 -0.77 16.42 -14.31
N ILE A 170 0.52 16.39 -13.96
CA ILE A 170 1.33 15.18 -13.93
C ILE A 170 2.06 15.12 -12.59
N ASP A 171 1.76 14.08 -11.80
CA ASP A 171 2.44 13.82 -10.54
C ASP A 171 3.43 12.66 -10.70
N ARG A 172 4.61 12.82 -10.12
CA ARG A 172 5.65 11.79 -10.01
C ARG A 172 5.88 11.52 -8.53
N ASN A 173 5.58 10.31 -8.10
CA ASN A 173 5.69 9.90 -6.71
C ASN A 173 6.88 8.95 -6.56
N LYS A 174 7.70 9.20 -5.54
CA LYS A 174 8.76 8.31 -5.08
C LYS A 174 8.46 7.90 -3.66
N VAL A 175 8.38 6.61 -3.40
CA VAL A 175 8.18 6.08 -2.05
C VAL A 175 9.37 5.20 -1.69
N SER A 176 10.13 5.60 -0.68
CA SER A 176 11.24 4.82 -0.14
C SER A 176 10.82 4.23 1.19
N THR A 177 11.02 2.94 1.38
CA THR A 177 10.66 2.24 2.62
C THR A 177 11.82 1.39 3.11
N VAL A 178 12.10 1.52 4.41
CA VAL A 178 12.96 0.61 5.16
C VAL A 178 12.08 -0.08 6.19
N GLN A 179 12.06 -1.40 6.19
CA GLN A 179 11.26 -2.19 7.12
C GLN A 179 12.09 -3.31 7.73
N LEU A 180 12.05 -3.41 9.05
CA LEU A 180 12.61 -4.51 9.81
C LEU A 180 11.49 -5.27 10.51
N THR A 181 11.42 -6.59 10.31
CA THR A 181 10.40 -7.46 10.91
C THR A 181 11.05 -8.71 11.48
N GLY A 182 10.52 -9.23 12.57
CA GLY A 182 11.02 -10.48 13.15
C GLY A 182 10.23 -10.93 14.37
N LYS A 183 10.73 -11.97 15.03
CA LYS A 183 10.20 -12.43 16.33
C LYS A 183 10.96 -11.76 17.45
N ILE A 184 10.28 -11.31 18.51
CA ILE A 184 10.91 -10.65 19.67
C ILE A 184 11.93 -11.54 20.34
N ASN A 185 11.68 -12.84 20.46
CA ASN A 185 12.62 -13.78 21.07
C ASN A 185 13.92 -14.01 20.25
N GLN A 186 13.93 -13.65 18.98
CA GLN A 186 15.13 -13.66 18.13
C GLN A 186 15.94 -12.37 18.27
N MET A 187 15.25 -11.24 18.46
CA MET A 187 15.87 -9.93 18.65
C MET A 187 16.46 -9.78 20.07
N LEU A 188 15.74 -10.30 21.07
CA LEU A 188 16.07 -10.17 22.48
C LEU A 188 16.21 -11.58 23.09
N PRO A 189 17.44 -12.15 23.14
CA PRO A 189 17.67 -13.54 23.54
C PRO A 189 17.17 -13.88 24.95
N PHE A 190 17.07 -12.91 25.87
CA PHE A 190 16.52 -13.15 27.21
C PHE A 190 15.04 -13.55 27.17
N PHE A 191 14.24 -13.05 26.22
CA PHE A 191 12.86 -13.47 26.02
C PHE A 191 12.75 -14.94 25.63
N LYS A 192 13.73 -15.48 24.92
CA LYS A 192 13.77 -16.90 24.59
C LYS A 192 13.87 -17.79 25.84
N LYS A 193 14.51 -17.30 26.90
CA LYS A 193 14.59 -18.02 28.19
C LYS A 193 13.28 -17.99 28.96
N VAL A 194 12.52 -16.88 28.86
CA VAL A 194 11.26 -16.65 29.58
C VAL A 194 10.06 -17.27 28.86
N ASP A 195 9.99 -17.11 27.54
CA ASP A 195 8.92 -17.66 26.69
C ASP A 195 9.52 -18.14 25.34
N PRO A 196 10.05 -19.38 25.28
CA PRO A 196 10.67 -19.91 24.07
C PRO A 196 9.66 -20.12 22.93
N LYS A 197 8.37 -20.28 23.26
CA LYS A 197 7.26 -20.44 22.30
C LYS A 197 6.59 -19.11 21.92
N SER A 198 7.15 -17.99 22.35
CA SER A 198 6.53 -16.68 22.10
C SER A 198 6.24 -16.46 20.61
N ARG A 199 4.96 -16.15 20.33
CA ARG A 199 4.45 -15.78 19.01
C ARG A 199 4.31 -14.25 18.89
N ILE A 200 5.23 -13.52 19.55
CA ILE A 200 5.27 -12.06 19.48
C ILE A 200 6.20 -11.65 18.37
N TYR A 201 5.67 -10.86 17.45
CA TYR A 201 6.40 -10.33 16.30
C TYR A 201 6.55 -8.82 16.45
N TYR A 202 7.61 -8.26 15.90
CA TYR A 202 7.80 -6.82 15.78
C TYR A 202 7.90 -6.41 14.33
N SER A 203 7.51 -5.17 14.05
CA SER A 203 7.72 -4.52 12.77
C SER A 203 8.06 -3.05 13.00
N ILE A 204 9.22 -2.65 12.51
CA ILE A 204 9.66 -1.25 12.47
C ILE A 204 9.67 -0.85 11.01
N LYS A 205 8.93 0.20 10.64
CA LYS A 205 8.84 0.66 9.26
C LYS A 205 9.02 2.17 9.20
N HIS A 206 9.95 2.61 8.37
CA HIS A 206 10.09 4.01 7.99
C HIS A 206 9.77 4.16 6.52
N THR A 207 8.92 5.15 6.20
CA THR A 207 8.51 5.45 4.82
C THR A 207 8.67 6.93 4.57
N GLU A 208 9.32 7.27 3.47
CA GLU A 208 9.41 8.62 2.92
C GLU A 208 8.70 8.64 1.57
N THR A 209 7.72 9.52 1.43
CA THR A 209 6.97 9.75 0.19
C THR A 209 7.26 11.15 -0.30
N ASP A 210 7.75 11.25 -1.52
CA ASP A 210 8.09 12.48 -2.19
C ASP A 210 7.26 12.59 -3.48
N THR A 211 6.42 13.61 -3.56
CA THR A 211 5.56 13.87 -4.71
C THR A 211 6.03 15.14 -5.41
N TYR A 212 6.40 15.00 -6.67
CA TYR A 212 6.70 16.10 -7.59
C TYR A 212 5.57 16.24 -8.60
N SER A 213 4.98 17.41 -8.67
CA SER A 213 3.98 17.75 -9.67
C SER A 213 4.51 18.83 -10.59
N ASN A 214 4.04 18.85 -11.85
CA ASN A 214 4.21 20.01 -12.71
C ASN A 214 3.41 21.23 -12.24
N MET A 215 2.54 21.04 -11.22
CA MET A 215 1.86 22.09 -10.48
C MET A 215 2.43 22.14 -9.06
N THR A 216 3.15 23.18 -8.72
CA THR A 216 3.93 23.29 -7.45
C THR A 216 3.10 23.14 -6.19
N ASN A 217 1.82 23.50 -6.22
CA ASN A 217 0.90 23.37 -5.09
C ASN A 217 0.66 21.92 -4.65
N TYR A 218 0.99 20.93 -5.50
CA TYR A 218 0.85 19.50 -5.21
C TYR A 218 2.17 18.85 -4.82
N ASN A 219 3.27 19.59 -4.73
CA ASN A 219 4.52 19.05 -4.22
C ASN A 219 4.41 18.75 -2.74
N THR A 220 4.71 17.54 -2.34
CA THR A 220 4.65 17.13 -0.92
C THR A 220 5.80 16.20 -0.57
N LEU A 221 6.30 16.36 0.66
CA LEU A 221 7.22 15.43 1.28
C LEU A 221 6.58 14.93 2.59
N ARG A 222 6.38 13.62 2.71
CA ARG A 222 5.80 12.99 3.89
C ARG A 222 6.76 11.93 4.43
N LYS A 223 6.99 11.95 5.73
CA LYS A 223 7.79 10.94 6.44
C LYS A 223 6.93 10.31 7.53
N ASN A 224 6.93 9.00 7.58
CA ASN A 224 6.19 8.24 8.58
C ASN A 224 7.07 7.13 9.14
N THR A 225 7.10 7.01 10.47
CA THR A 225 7.77 5.91 11.16
C THR A 225 6.75 5.21 12.05
N SER A 226 6.61 3.91 11.89
CA SER A 226 5.71 3.09 12.69
C SER A 226 6.47 1.96 13.37
N PHE A 227 6.06 1.67 14.60
CA PHE A 227 6.49 0.51 15.37
C PHE A 227 5.24 -0.30 15.75
N ASN A 228 5.23 -1.59 15.42
CA ASN A 228 4.12 -2.47 15.72
C ASN A 228 4.63 -3.71 16.45
N ILE A 229 3.87 -4.13 17.46
CA ILE A 229 4.03 -5.42 18.13
C ILE A 229 2.76 -6.22 17.91
N ILE A 230 2.91 -7.44 17.41
CA ILE A 230 1.78 -8.32 17.09
C ILE A 230 1.96 -9.62 17.86
N LYS A 231 1.01 -9.94 18.75
CA LYS A 231 0.93 -11.26 19.39
C LYS A 231 -0.07 -12.12 18.62
N ARG A 232 0.36 -13.30 18.20
CA ARG A 232 -0.51 -14.29 17.56
C ARG A 232 -0.95 -15.33 18.59
N PHE A 233 -2.24 -15.57 18.65
CA PHE A 233 -2.85 -16.62 19.46
C PHE A 233 -3.21 -17.79 18.54
N SER A 234 -2.98 -19.03 18.98
CA SER A 234 -3.56 -20.21 18.36
C SER A 234 -4.81 -20.57 19.16
N LEU A 235 -5.93 -20.73 18.47
CA LEU A 235 -7.18 -21.19 19.10
C LEU A 235 -7.23 -22.72 19.24
N TYR A 236 -6.28 -23.43 18.62
CA TYR A 236 -6.14 -24.88 18.67
C TYR A 236 -4.65 -25.23 18.94
N GLU A 237 -4.36 -25.81 20.07
CA GLU A 237 -3.18 -26.63 20.34
C GLU A 237 -3.55 -28.09 20.25
#